data_390400fc6312817dd06876848263fc35
#
_entry.id   390400fc6312817dd06876848263fc35
#
_cell.length_a   1.000
_cell.length_b   1.000
_cell.length_c   1.000
_cell.angle_alpha   90.00
_cell.angle_beta   90.00
_cell.angle_gamma   90.00
#
_symmetry.space_group_name_H-M   'P 1'
#
loop_
_entity.id
_entity.type
_entity.pdbx_description
1 polymer ?
#
loop_
_entity_poly.entity_id
_entity_poly.type
_entity_poly.pdbx_seq_one_letter_code
_entity_poly.pdbx_strand_id
1 'polypeptide(L)'
;RDIAKLKLSPRSAEIQRLVGRSLRAAVDMQALGERTINIDCDVLQGDGGTRTASVTGGFVALALACRKLVEEGYLGSTPIRHFVTGVSAGIVDEQPMLDLQYSEDSRAQVDLNCVMNELGEIIELQGTGEGRAFTLNEQQELVRLCAKGNRELLKIQKEALGGKL
;
A
#
# COMPACT_ATOMS: atom_id res chain seq x y z
N ARG A 1 16.51 8.74 10.45
CA ARG A 1 15.06 8.49 10.65
C ARG A 1 14.44 9.70 11.32
N ASP A 2 13.28 10.15 10.84
CA ASP A 2 12.53 11.26 11.48
C ASP A 2 12.15 10.96 12.94
N ILE A 3 11.94 9.69 13.26
CA ILE A 3 11.70 9.21 14.64
C ILE A 3 12.81 9.60 15.60
N ALA A 4 14.08 9.62 15.15
CA ALA A 4 15.21 10.04 15.99
C ALA A 4 15.15 11.53 16.38
N LYS A 5 14.36 12.34 15.66
CA LYS A 5 14.16 13.78 15.91
C LYS A 5 12.93 14.10 16.76
N LEU A 6 12.19 13.09 17.25
CA LEU A 6 10.95 13.21 18.02
C LEU A 6 9.86 14.05 17.34
N LYS A 7 9.99 14.31 16.02
CA LYS A 7 9.01 15.08 15.25
C LYS A 7 8.90 14.48 13.84
N LEU A 8 7.73 13.96 13.52
CA LEU A 8 7.44 13.48 12.16
C LEU A 8 7.44 14.65 11.17
N SER A 9 8.06 14.46 10.01
CA SER A 9 7.89 15.37 8.89
C SER A 9 6.43 15.31 8.39
N PRO A 10 5.91 16.36 7.74
CA PRO A 10 4.57 16.33 7.14
C PRO A 10 4.38 15.14 6.18
N ARG A 11 5.41 14.82 5.39
CA ARG A 11 5.43 13.67 4.48
C ARG A 11 5.34 12.34 5.24
N SER A 12 6.13 12.17 6.29
CA SER A 12 6.10 10.94 7.11
C SER A 12 4.73 10.75 7.79
N ALA A 13 4.12 11.85 8.26
CA ALA A 13 2.78 11.80 8.85
C ALA A 13 1.71 11.40 7.83
N GLU A 14 1.79 11.90 6.60
CA GLU A 14 0.89 11.53 5.51
C GLU A 14 1.01 10.04 5.18
N ILE A 15 2.25 9.55 4.98
CA ILE A 15 2.52 8.14 4.66
C ILE A 15 2.06 7.23 5.80
N GLN A 16 2.32 7.59 7.05
CA GLN A 16 1.83 6.83 8.21
C GLN A 16 0.31 6.70 8.21
N ARG A 17 -0.42 7.77 7.86
CA ARG A 17 -1.88 7.74 7.78
C ARG A 17 -2.38 6.87 6.63
N LEU A 18 -1.74 6.95 5.47
CA LEU A 18 -2.06 6.12 4.29
C LEU A 18 -1.88 4.63 4.64
N VAL A 19 -0.69 4.24 5.12
CA VAL A 19 -0.40 2.84 5.50
C VAL A 19 -1.36 2.36 6.59
N GLY A 20 -1.57 3.16 7.62
CA GLY A 20 -2.46 2.79 8.73
C GLY A 20 -3.92 2.59 8.29
N ARG A 21 -4.47 3.43 7.39
CA ARG A 21 -5.83 3.25 6.85
C ARG A 21 -5.91 2.00 6.00
N SER A 22 -4.95 1.81 5.11
CA SER A 22 -4.88 0.66 4.21
C SER A 22 -4.83 -0.67 4.98
N LEU A 23 -3.98 -0.76 5.99
CA LEU A 23 -3.84 -1.99 6.79
C LEU A 23 -5.05 -2.25 7.69
N ARG A 24 -5.69 -1.20 8.23
CA ARG A 24 -6.95 -1.37 8.99
C ARG A 24 -8.07 -1.93 8.13
N ALA A 25 -8.14 -1.61 6.85
CA ALA A 25 -9.14 -2.17 5.95
C ALA A 25 -8.99 -3.69 5.75
N ALA A 26 -7.78 -4.23 5.98
CA ALA A 26 -7.49 -5.65 5.89
C ALA A 26 -7.92 -6.46 7.13
N VAL A 27 -8.22 -5.81 8.25
CA VAL A 27 -8.32 -6.45 9.58
C VAL A 27 -9.72 -6.34 10.16
N ASP A 28 -10.21 -7.44 10.72
CA ASP A 28 -11.30 -7.41 11.68
C ASP A 28 -10.80 -6.88 13.02
N MET A 29 -11.07 -5.61 13.29
CA MET A 29 -10.64 -4.95 14.52
C MET A 29 -11.30 -5.54 15.78
N GLN A 30 -12.51 -6.11 15.65
CA GLN A 30 -13.18 -6.77 16.79
C GLN A 30 -12.53 -8.13 17.07
N ALA A 31 -12.20 -8.90 16.04
CA ALA A 31 -11.49 -10.18 16.18
C ALA A 31 -10.05 -9.98 16.71
N LEU A 32 -9.38 -8.89 16.33
CA LEU A 32 -8.07 -8.53 16.86
C LEU A 32 -8.14 -8.17 18.35
N GLY A 33 -9.25 -7.56 18.79
CA GLY A 33 -9.46 -7.15 20.19
C GLY A 33 -8.58 -5.97 20.62
N GLU A 34 -8.40 -5.81 21.93
CA GLU A 34 -7.62 -4.71 22.52
C GLU A 34 -6.10 -4.94 22.40
N ARG A 35 -5.61 -4.99 21.16
CA ARG A 35 -4.19 -5.17 20.84
C ARG A 35 -3.69 -4.06 19.94
N THR A 36 -2.41 -3.72 20.09
CA THR A 36 -1.72 -2.78 19.20
C THR A 36 -0.64 -3.54 18.45
N ILE A 37 -0.66 -3.44 17.12
CA ILE A 37 0.40 -3.94 16.25
C ILE A 37 1.12 -2.73 15.67
N ASN A 38 2.40 -2.59 15.96
CA ASN A 38 3.26 -1.55 15.40
C ASN A 38 3.98 -2.11 14.17
N ILE A 39 3.86 -1.42 13.04
CA ILE A 39 4.53 -1.76 11.78
C ILE A 39 5.52 -0.66 11.46
N ASP A 40 6.80 -1.03 11.40
CA ASP A 40 7.88 -0.14 11.01
C ASP A 40 8.25 -0.41 9.55
N CYS A 41 8.13 0.61 8.71
CA CYS A 41 8.46 0.54 7.29
C CYS A 41 9.78 1.25 7.04
N ASP A 42 10.86 0.48 6.88
CA ASP A 42 12.20 1.01 6.61
C ASP A 42 12.58 0.83 5.14
N VAL A 43 12.78 1.94 4.43
CA VAL A 43 13.17 1.93 3.02
C VAL A 43 14.69 1.76 2.94
N LEU A 44 15.14 0.56 2.60
CA LEU A 44 16.57 0.24 2.45
C LEU A 44 17.16 0.80 1.16
N GLN A 45 16.38 0.75 0.08
CA GLN A 45 16.73 1.33 -1.21
C GLN A 45 15.50 2.05 -1.76
N GLY A 46 15.60 3.37 -1.92
CA GLY A 46 14.52 4.19 -2.46
C GLY A 46 14.55 4.26 -3.98
N ASP A 47 13.38 4.20 -4.58
CA ASP A 47 13.06 4.52 -5.96
C ASP A 47 11.65 5.16 -5.98
N GLY A 48 10.91 5.17 -7.06
CA GLY A 48 9.49 5.55 -7.06
C GLY A 48 8.61 4.61 -6.23
N GLY A 49 7.41 5.05 -5.84
CA GLY A 49 6.38 4.19 -5.23
C GLY A 49 6.66 3.70 -3.81
N THR A 50 7.57 4.31 -3.04
CA THR A 50 7.93 3.81 -1.68
C THR A 50 6.75 3.77 -0.71
N ARG A 51 5.77 4.67 -0.84
CA ARG A 51 4.57 4.71 0.02
C ARG A 51 3.63 3.53 -0.24
N THR A 52 3.42 3.15 -1.49
CA THR A 52 2.61 2.00 -1.89
C THR A 52 3.32 0.67 -1.59
N ALA A 53 4.64 0.61 -1.79
CA ALA A 53 5.47 -0.50 -1.38
C ALA A 53 5.40 -0.74 0.14
N SER A 54 5.34 0.33 0.96
CA SER A 54 5.14 0.23 2.41
C SER A 54 3.79 -0.38 2.78
N VAL A 55 2.72 -0.12 2.02
CA VAL A 55 1.43 -0.79 2.21
C VAL A 55 1.54 -2.28 1.90
N THR A 56 2.12 -2.62 0.75
CA THR A 56 2.23 -4.02 0.27
C THR A 56 3.12 -4.87 1.20
N GLY A 57 4.29 -4.36 1.58
CA GLY A 57 5.20 -5.04 2.51
C GLY A 57 4.69 -5.04 3.95
N GLY A 58 4.11 -3.92 4.39
CA GLY A 58 3.50 -3.79 5.72
C GLY A 58 2.35 -4.77 5.93
N PHE A 59 1.57 -5.07 4.88
CA PHE A 59 0.55 -6.10 4.94
C PHE A 59 1.14 -7.50 5.19
N VAL A 60 2.25 -7.86 4.52
CA VAL A 60 2.92 -9.15 4.76
C VAL A 60 3.39 -9.26 6.22
N ALA A 61 4.00 -8.21 6.75
CA ALA A 61 4.43 -8.16 8.15
C ALA A 61 3.24 -8.29 9.13
N LEU A 62 2.12 -7.61 8.83
CA LEU A 62 0.88 -7.70 9.61
C LEU A 62 0.32 -9.14 9.61
N ALA A 63 0.25 -9.76 8.45
CA ALA A 63 -0.26 -11.13 8.31
C ALA A 63 0.60 -12.14 9.07
N LEU A 64 1.93 -12.01 9.01
CA LEU A 64 2.86 -12.85 9.79
C LEU A 64 2.70 -12.63 11.30
N ALA A 65 2.53 -11.38 11.75
CA ALA A 65 2.28 -11.07 13.15
C ALA A 65 0.96 -11.69 13.65
N CYS A 66 -0.12 -11.56 12.86
CA CYS A 66 -1.40 -12.18 13.19
C CYS A 66 -1.32 -13.72 13.23
N ARG A 67 -0.60 -14.33 12.29
CA ARG A 67 -0.35 -15.78 12.29
C ARG A 67 0.37 -16.21 13.57
N LYS A 68 1.41 -15.50 13.97
CA LYS A 68 2.13 -15.77 15.21
C LYS A 68 1.22 -15.66 16.45
N LEU A 69 0.33 -14.68 16.50
CA LEU A 69 -0.63 -14.55 17.62
C LEU A 69 -1.60 -15.74 17.68
N VAL A 70 -1.97 -16.31 16.54
CA VAL A 70 -2.80 -17.52 16.49
C VAL A 70 -1.99 -18.75 16.93
N GLU A 71 -0.77 -18.94 16.43
CA GLU A 71 0.12 -20.04 16.78
C GLU A 71 0.47 -20.06 18.29
N GLU A 72 0.61 -18.90 18.90
CA GLU A 72 0.88 -18.75 20.35
C GLU A 72 -0.40 -18.81 21.21
N GLY A 73 -1.58 -18.98 20.61
CA GLY A 73 -2.86 -19.10 21.30
C GLY A 73 -3.45 -17.79 21.81
N TYR A 74 -2.89 -16.63 21.42
CA TYR A 74 -3.45 -15.32 21.76
C TYR A 74 -4.70 -14.97 20.98
N LEU A 75 -4.85 -15.54 19.79
CA LEU A 75 -6.04 -15.42 18.94
C LEU A 75 -6.57 -16.81 18.56
N GLY A 76 -7.89 -16.98 18.52
CA GLY A 76 -8.51 -18.23 18.12
C GLY A 76 -8.46 -18.47 16.60
N SER A 77 -8.36 -17.40 15.81
CA SER A 77 -8.24 -17.44 14.35
C SER A 77 -7.62 -16.14 13.85
N THR A 78 -7.16 -16.14 12.58
CA THR A 78 -6.63 -14.92 11.98
C THR A 78 -7.69 -13.81 11.91
N PRO A 79 -7.36 -12.58 12.31
CA PRO A 79 -8.25 -11.43 12.14
C PRO A 79 -8.14 -10.79 10.75
N ILE A 80 -7.29 -11.32 9.86
CA ILE A 80 -7.16 -10.80 8.50
C ILE A 80 -8.38 -11.21 7.66
N ARG A 81 -9.04 -10.22 7.07
CA ARG A 81 -10.21 -10.40 6.19
C ARG A 81 -9.82 -10.43 4.71
N HIS A 82 -8.86 -9.59 4.33
CA HIS A 82 -8.50 -9.34 2.94
C HIS A 82 -7.00 -9.15 2.79
N PHE A 83 -6.45 -9.60 1.66
CA PHE A 83 -5.15 -9.12 1.20
C PHE A 83 -5.26 -7.66 0.78
N VAL A 84 -4.20 -6.90 0.98
CA VAL A 84 -4.14 -5.49 0.58
C VAL A 84 -2.81 -5.20 -0.10
N THR A 85 -2.88 -4.64 -1.30
CA THR A 85 -1.73 -4.23 -2.09
C THR A 85 -1.86 -2.78 -2.53
N GLY A 86 -0.74 -2.12 -2.76
CA GLY A 86 -0.70 -0.77 -3.28
C GLY A 86 0.36 -0.61 -4.36
N VAL A 87 0.03 0.14 -5.41
CA VAL A 87 0.94 0.48 -6.50
C VAL A 87 0.67 1.91 -6.97
N SER A 88 1.68 2.55 -7.57
CA SER A 88 1.55 3.84 -8.22
C SER A 88 1.39 3.70 -9.73
N ALA A 89 0.75 4.67 -10.35
CA ALA A 89 0.69 4.88 -11.78
C ALA A 89 0.72 6.39 -12.05
N GLY A 90 1.14 6.79 -13.23
CA GLY A 90 1.17 8.21 -13.56
C GLY A 90 1.19 8.46 -15.06
N ILE A 91 1.17 9.73 -15.44
CA ILE A 91 1.33 10.16 -16.82
C ILE A 91 2.70 10.82 -16.95
N VAL A 92 3.54 10.25 -17.79
CA VAL A 92 4.88 10.74 -18.11
C VAL A 92 4.97 10.93 -19.60
N ASP A 93 5.34 12.12 -20.06
CA ASP A 93 5.41 12.47 -21.48
C ASP A 93 4.11 12.08 -22.22
N GLU A 94 2.95 12.44 -21.67
CA GLU A 94 1.59 12.13 -22.16
C GLU A 94 1.25 10.62 -22.22
N GLN A 95 2.09 9.74 -21.64
CA GLN A 95 1.86 8.30 -21.65
C GLN A 95 1.49 7.79 -20.25
N PRO A 96 0.37 7.06 -20.09
CA PRO A 96 0.03 6.38 -18.86
C PRO A 96 1.02 5.24 -18.58
N MET A 97 1.61 5.23 -17.40
CA MET A 97 2.62 4.27 -16.98
C MET A 97 2.27 3.69 -15.61
N LEU A 98 2.61 2.42 -15.41
CA LEU A 98 2.44 1.70 -14.15
C LEU A 98 3.77 1.60 -13.44
N ASP A 99 3.76 1.75 -12.09
CA ASP A 99 4.90 1.49 -11.21
C ASP A 99 6.13 2.33 -11.60
N LEU A 100 5.97 3.66 -11.47
CA LEU A 100 6.97 4.62 -11.90
C LEU A 100 8.27 4.45 -11.10
N GLN A 101 9.38 4.30 -11.79
CA GLN A 101 10.70 4.48 -11.18
C GLN A 101 10.96 5.98 -10.90
N TYR A 102 11.92 6.30 -10.04
CA TYR A 102 12.16 7.69 -9.62
C TYR A 102 12.40 8.66 -10.77
N SER A 103 13.10 8.24 -11.81
CA SER A 103 13.37 9.09 -13.00
C SER A 103 12.11 9.40 -13.82
N GLU A 104 11.06 8.59 -13.72
CA GLU A 104 9.73 8.79 -14.30
C GLU A 104 8.85 9.60 -13.34
N ASP A 105 8.78 9.18 -12.08
CA ASP A 105 8.01 9.81 -11.00
C ASP A 105 8.35 11.31 -10.86
N SER A 106 9.65 11.64 -10.88
CA SER A 106 10.13 13.04 -10.77
C SER A 106 9.71 13.96 -11.94
N ARG A 107 9.26 13.40 -13.06
CA ARG A 107 8.80 14.12 -14.24
C ARG A 107 7.31 13.91 -14.53
N ALA A 108 6.65 13.15 -13.69
CA ALA A 108 5.25 12.81 -13.90
C ALA A 108 4.38 14.07 -13.92
N GLN A 109 3.54 14.19 -14.93
CA GLN A 109 2.53 15.23 -15.05
C GLN A 109 1.34 14.94 -14.15
N VAL A 110 1.08 13.65 -13.92
CA VAL A 110 0.05 13.14 -13.00
C VAL A 110 0.64 11.98 -12.21
N ASP A 111 0.48 11.99 -10.90
CA ASP A 111 0.80 10.90 -9.97
C ASP A 111 -0.49 10.35 -9.37
N LEU A 112 -0.63 9.02 -9.36
CA LEU A 112 -1.78 8.32 -8.79
C LEU A 112 -1.31 7.12 -7.98
N ASN A 113 -1.71 7.08 -6.72
CA ASN A 113 -1.47 5.96 -5.81
C ASN A 113 -2.78 5.24 -5.55
N CYS A 114 -2.80 3.92 -5.73
CA CYS A 114 -4.00 3.12 -5.58
C CYS A 114 -3.75 1.89 -4.71
N VAL A 115 -4.55 1.75 -3.67
CA VAL A 115 -4.56 0.58 -2.79
C VAL A 115 -5.84 -0.20 -3.02
N MET A 116 -5.71 -1.50 -3.22
CA MET A 116 -6.84 -2.41 -3.47
C MET A 116 -6.76 -3.66 -2.60
N ASN A 117 -7.93 -4.29 -2.39
CA ASN A 117 -8.00 -5.64 -1.84
C ASN A 117 -7.94 -6.70 -2.96
N GLU A 118 -7.93 -7.98 -2.59
CA GLU A 118 -7.86 -9.11 -3.53
C GLU A 118 -9.10 -9.26 -4.41
N LEU A 119 -10.21 -8.60 -4.06
CA LEU A 119 -11.43 -8.57 -4.87
C LEU A 119 -11.38 -7.48 -5.95
N GLY A 120 -10.34 -6.64 -5.93
CA GLY A 120 -10.20 -5.50 -6.83
C GLY A 120 -10.99 -4.26 -6.38
N GLU A 121 -11.45 -4.24 -5.13
CA GLU A 121 -12.12 -3.09 -4.54
C GLU A 121 -11.08 -2.06 -4.07
N ILE A 122 -11.35 -0.79 -4.30
CA ILE A 122 -10.45 0.31 -3.96
C ILE A 122 -10.60 0.66 -2.48
N ILE A 123 -9.49 0.62 -1.75
CA ILE A 123 -9.39 1.04 -0.35
C ILE A 123 -8.97 2.51 -0.25
N GLU A 124 -7.98 2.90 -1.06
CA GLU A 124 -7.46 4.26 -1.10
C GLU A 124 -7.12 4.63 -2.53
N LEU A 125 -7.47 5.84 -2.94
CA LEU A 125 -7.14 6.39 -4.24
C LEU A 125 -6.71 7.84 -4.05
N GLN A 126 -5.46 8.13 -4.35
CA GLN A 126 -4.90 9.48 -4.34
C GLN A 126 -4.39 9.80 -5.74
N GLY A 127 -4.84 10.90 -6.31
CA GLY A 127 -4.39 11.38 -7.61
C GLY A 127 -4.08 12.86 -7.55
N THR A 128 -2.93 13.26 -8.10
CA THR A 128 -2.46 14.65 -8.14
C THR A 128 -2.00 15.00 -9.54
N GLY A 129 -2.48 16.13 -10.06
CA GLY A 129 -1.92 16.75 -11.26
C GLY A 129 -0.74 17.62 -10.86
N GLU A 130 0.47 17.09 -11.00
CA GLU A 130 1.71 17.81 -10.63
C GLU A 130 2.07 18.88 -11.68
N GLY A 131 2.00 18.55 -12.96
CA GLY A 131 2.30 19.47 -14.06
C GLY A 131 1.05 20.03 -14.75
N ARG A 132 -0.08 19.33 -14.69
CA ARG A 132 -1.36 19.72 -15.28
C ARG A 132 -2.52 18.97 -14.62
N ALA A 133 -3.73 19.51 -14.77
CA ALA A 133 -4.93 18.75 -14.43
C ALA A 133 -5.08 17.52 -15.36
N PHE A 134 -5.75 16.50 -14.89
CA PHE A 134 -6.04 15.27 -15.64
C PHE A 134 -7.55 15.02 -15.72
N THR A 135 -7.95 14.34 -16.78
CA THR A 135 -9.36 14.07 -17.09
C THR A 135 -9.85 12.80 -16.35
N LEU A 136 -11.17 12.63 -16.29
CA LEU A 136 -11.77 11.39 -15.76
C LEU A 136 -11.37 10.16 -16.59
N ASN A 137 -11.18 10.30 -17.91
CA ASN A 137 -10.74 9.19 -18.74
C ASN A 137 -9.31 8.77 -18.40
N GLU A 138 -8.39 9.72 -18.22
CA GLU A 138 -7.03 9.45 -17.77
C GLU A 138 -7.01 8.78 -16.38
N GLN A 139 -7.83 9.27 -15.46
CA GLN A 139 -7.98 8.63 -14.14
C GLN A 139 -8.42 7.17 -14.26
N GLN A 140 -9.42 6.89 -15.10
CA GLN A 140 -9.91 5.53 -15.29
C GLN A 140 -8.84 4.62 -15.89
N GLU A 141 -8.03 5.13 -16.80
CA GLU A 141 -6.92 4.38 -17.38
C GLU A 141 -5.83 4.08 -16.35
N LEU A 142 -5.42 5.06 -15.56
CA LEU A 142 -4.47 4.87 -14.47
C LEU A 142 -4.98 3.86 -13.44
N VAL A 143 -6.27 3.92 -13.06
CA VAL A 143 -6.88 2.95 -12.15
C VAL A 143 -6.86 1.53 -12.73
N ARG A 144 -7.08 1.36 -14.05
CA ARG A 144 -6.97 0.06 -14.72
C ARG A 144 -5.54 -0.49 -14.69
N LEU A 145 -4.55 0.37 -14.89
CA LEU A 145 -3.13 0.02 -14.74
C LEU A 145 -2.82 -0.41 -13.31
N CYS A 146 -3.27 0.35 -12.32
CA CYS A 146 -3.11 -0.01 -10.91
C CYS A 146 -3.80 -1.34 -10.57
N ALA A 147 -4.98 -1.62 -11.12
CA ALA A 147 -5.66 -2.90 -10.91
C ALA A 147 -4.87 -4.07 -11.49
N LYS A 148 -4.15 -3.87 -12.61
CA LYS A 148 -3.21 -4.87 -13.15
C LYS A 148 -2.05 -5.08 -12.18
N GLY A 149 -1.36 -4.02 -11.77
CA GLY A 149 -0.21 -4.09 -10.87
C GLY A 149 -0.57 -4.71 -9.51
N ASN A 150 -1.69 -4.31 -8.92
CA ASN A 150 -2.16 -4.89 -7.66
C ASN A 150 -2.42 -6.40 -7.76
N ARG A 151 -2.95 -6.90 -8.89
CA ARG A 151 -3.11 -8.35 -9.10
C ARG A 151 -1.76 -9.10 -9.17
N GLU A 152 -0.74 -8.48 -9.73
CA GLU A 152 0.61 -9.06 -9.78
C GLU A 152 1.25 -9.08 -8.37
N LEU A 153 1.15 -7.97 -7.64
CA LEU A 153 1.61 -7.87 -6.25
C LEU A 153 0.90 -8.86 -5.31
N LEU A 154 -0.40 -9.07 -5.51
CA LEU A 154 -1.15 -10.07 -4.75
C LEU A 154 -0.59 -11.48 -4.89
N LYS A 155 -0.13 -11.87 -6.09
CA LYS A 155 0.52 -13.18 -6.30
C LYS A 155 1.81 -13.27 -5.47
N ILE A 156 2.62 -12.23 -5.52
CA ILE A 156 3.88 -12.16 -4.75
C ILE A 156 3.62 -12.23 -3.25
N GLN A 157 2.60 -11.50 -2.74
CA GLN A 157 2.21 -11.57 -1.33
C GLN A 157 1.77 -12.98 -0.92
N LYS A 158 0.95 -13.65 -1.76
CA LYS A 158 0.51 -15.02 -1.50
C LYS A 158 1.69 -16.00 -1.46
N GLU A 159 2.64 -15.87 -2.38
CA GLU A 159 3.88 -16.67 -2.38
C GLU A 159 4.70 -16.43 -1.11
N ALA A 160 4.93 -15.17 -0.74
CA ALA A 160 5.66 -14.79 0.47
C ALA A 160 5.03 -15.33 1.76
N LEU A 161 3.71 -15.46 1.80
CA LEU A 161 2.95 -15.99 2.94
C LEU A 161 2.73 -17.50 2.87
N GLY A 162 3.25 -18.20 1.85
CA GLY A 162 3.06 -19.64 1.66
C GLY A 162 1.62 -20.01 1.32
N GLY A 163 0.87 -19.12 0.67
CA GLY A 163 -0.51 -19.32 0.24
C GLY A 163 -1.57 -19.31 1.35
N LYS A 164 -1.19 -18.94 2.58
CA LYS A 164 -2.09 -18.93 3.75
C LYS A 164 -2.19 -17.54 4.37
N LEU A 165 -3.38 -17.16 4.80
CA LEU A 165 -3.63 -16.05 5.73
C LEU A 165 -3.71 -16.57 7.15
#